data_e30f37cef4a4ce6f61b8f5dfa30bafc0
#
_entry.id   e30f37cef4a4ce6f61b8f5dfa30bafc0
#
_cell.length_a   1.000
_cell.length_b   1.000
_cell.length_c   1.000
_cell.angle_alpha   90.00
_cell.angle_beta   90.00
_cell.angle_gamma   90.00
#
_symmetry.space_group_name_H-M   'P 1'
#
loop_
_entity.id
_entity.type
_entity.pdbx_description
1 polymer ?
#
loop_
_entity_poly.entity_id
_entity_poly.type
_entity_poly.pdbx_seq_one_letter_code
_entity_poly.pdbx_strand_id
1 'polypeptide(L)'
;MVSHRYWSRTPTGAEFLVEIIVAVNAGARGSVSWSDPTTPSIKASASAFARALPELTPFVLSSPLSQPPVDFTHVITSNRLDIGVWASADGRTLVMASNLNYFAASVSLHEVFAAANFQGAALVSHCVVLDGGARIIGSQIVFDSVQSGAWIFG
;
A
#
# COMPACT_ATOMS: atom_id res chain seq x y z
N MET A 1 14.10 6.20 4.53
CA MET A 1 14.68 5.08 5.28
C MET A 1 14.95 5.48 6.71
N VAL A 2 14.45 4.70 7.68
CA VAL A 2 14.55 5.02 9.11
C VAL A 2 15.88 4.50 9.64
N SER A 3 16.78 5.41 10.00
CA SER A 3 17.93 5.05 10.81
C SER A 3 17.49 5.03 12.28
N HIS A 4 17.36 3.86 12.87
CA HIS A 4 16.96 3.69 14.27
C HIS A 4 17.83 4.48 15.28
N ARG A 5 18.99 4.89 14.86
CA ARG A 5 19.97 5.60 15.71
C ARG A 5 19.55 7.03 16.09
N TYR A 6 18.64 7.62 15.32
CA TYR A 6 18.20 9.01 15.49
C TYR A 6 16.77 9.14 15.99
N TRP A 7 16.06 8.04 16.19
CA TRP A 7 14.67 8.04 16.63
C TRP A 7 14.59 7.70 18.12
N SER A 8 13.64 8.30 18.80
CA SER A 8 13.42 8.07 20.25
C SER A 8 12.94 6.65 20.55
N ARG A 9 12.48 5.91 19.55
CA ARG A 9 12.08 4.50 19.64
C ARG A 9 12.34 3.76 18.34
N THR A 10 12.41 2.46 18.41
CA THR A 10 12.49 1.59 17.24
C THR A 10 11.12 1.49 16.56
N PRO A 11 11.00 1.68 15.24
CA PRO A 11 9.77 1.44 14.49
C PRO A 11 9.29 -0.01 14.61
N THR A 12 7.99 -0.20 14.49
CA THR A 12 7.37 -1.51 14.38
C THR A 12 7.41 -2.03 12.93
N GLY A 13 7.13 -3.31 12.73
CA GLY A 13 6.98 -3.85 11.38
C GLY A 13 5.79 -3.25 10.62
N ALA A 14 4.70 -2.89 11.31
CA ALA A 14 3.56 -2.22 10.71
C ALA A 14 3.93 -0.83 10.18
N GLU A 15 4.64 -0.04 10.98
CA GLU A 15 5.14 1.29 10.55
C GLU A 15 6.10 1.18 9.36
N PHE A 16 6.95 0.16 9.35
CA PHE A 16 7.84 -0.11 8.22
C PHE A 16 7.05 -0.42 6.92
N LEU A 17 5.97 -1.22 6.99
CA LEU A 17 5.12 -1.47 5.82
C LEU A 17 4.39 -0.21 5.36
N VAL A 18 3.87 0.59 6.29
CA VAL A 18 3.23 1.87 5.97
C VAL A 18 4.22 2.79 5.23
N GLU A 19 5.46 2.93 5.70
CA GLU A 19 6.48 3.74 5.03
C GLU A 19 6.76 3.26 3.59
N ILE A 20 6.86 1.94 3.38
CA ILE A 20 7.09 1.38 2.04
C ILE A 20 5.90 1.65 1.13
N ILE A 21 4.67 1.38 1.59
CA ILE A 21 3.47 1.58 0.78
C ILE A 21 3.30 3.06 0.41
N VAL A 22 3.46 3.97 1.36
CA VAL A 22 3.42 5.42 1.11
C VAL A 22 4.47 5.83 0.07
N ALA A 23 5.70 5.31 0.18
CA ALA A 23 6.74 5.61 -0.79
C ALA A 23 6.38 5.10 -2.19
N VAL A 24 5.84 3.89 -2.30
CA VAL A 24 5.38 3.33 -3.59
C VAL A 24 4.20 4.13 -4.13
N ASN A 25 3.22 4.49 -3.29
CA ASN A 25 2.09 5.35 -3.65
C ASN A 25 2.55 6.76 -4.11
N ALA A 26 3.68 7.23 -3.59
CA ALA A 26 4.32 8.48 -4.04
C ALA A 26 5.25 8.31 -5.26
N GLY A 27 5.26 7.13 -5.89
CA GLY A 27 6.00 6.85 -7.12
C GLY A 27 7.37 6.20 -6.92
N ALA A 28 7.76 5.80 -5.72
CA ALA A 28 8.97 5.01 -5.51
C ALA A 28 8.81 3.61 -6.12
N ARG A 29 9.87 3.10 -6.75
CA ARG A 29 9.85 1.80 -7.44
C ARG A 29 10.70 0.74 -6.72
N GLY A 30 11.10 1.03 -5.51
CA GLY A 30 11.87 0.12 -4.66
C GLY A 30 12.19 0.74 -3.33
N SER A 31 12.70 -0.08 -2.43
CA SER A 31 13.14 0.33 -1.09
C SER A 31 14.49 -0.30 -0.79
N VAL A 32 15.38 0.48 -0.21
CA VAL A 32 16.69 0.02 0.24
C VAL A 32 16.82 0.30 1.73
N SER A 33 17.08 -0.73 2.53
CA SER A 33 17.30 -0.57 3.96
C SER A 33 18.70 -0.01 4.25
N TRP A 34 18.76 1.01 5.11
CA TRP A 34 20.04 1.68 5.45
C TRP A 34 20.89 0.87 6.41
N SER A 35 20.27 0.14 7.32
CA SER A 35 20.99 -0.58 8.36
C SER A 35 20.40 -1.95 8.68
N ASP A 36 21.30 -2.91 8.91
CA ASP A 36 21.04 -4.20 9.52
C ASP A 36 22.07 -4.34 10.68
N PRO A 37 21.75 -4.96 11.82
CA PRO A 37 20.52 -5.70 12.09
C PRO A 37 19.33 -4.79 12.44
N THR A 38 18.13 -5.26 12.10
CA THR A 38 16.86 -4.66 12.46
C THR A 38 16.03 -5.62 13.32
N THR A 39 14.85 -5.16 13.79
CA THR A 39 14.02 -5.99 14.68
C THR A 39 13.39 -7.18 13.94
N PRO A 40 13.05 -8.29 14.66
CA PRO A 40 12.32 -9.40 14.05
C PRO A 40 11.01 -8.99 13.39
N SER A 41 10.28 -8.00 13.95
CA SER A 41 9.03 -7.51 13.38
C SER A 41 9.25 -6.80 12.04
N ILE A 42 10.29 -5.97 11.93
CA ILE A 42 10.65 -5.33 10.65
C ILE A 42 11.09 -6.38 9.62
N LYS A 43 11.91 -7.36 10.01
CA LYS A 43 12.33 -8.45 9.11
C LYS A 43 11.13 -9.27 8.60
N ALA A 44 10.17 -9.57 9.45
CA ALA A 44 8.94 -10.25 9.06
C ALA A 44 8.13 -9.43 8.05
N SER A 45 7.96 -8.14 8.29
CA SER A 45 7.27 -7.21 7.40
C SER A 45 7.99 -7.02 6.06
N ALA A 46 9.32 -6.87 6.08
CA ALA A 46 10.13 -6.81 4.86
C ALA A 46 10.00 -8.10 4.03
N SER A 47 9.99 -9.26 4.70
CA SER A 47 9.79 -10.56 4.04
C SER A 47 8.38 -10.69 3.47
N ALA A 48 7.35 -10.17 4.15
CA ALA A 48 5.97 -10.15 3.64
C ALA A 48 5.88 -9.29 2.37
N PHE A 49 6.45 -8.09 2.40
CA PHE A 49 6.51 -7.22 1.23
C PHE A 49 7.28 -7.86 0.06
N ALA A 50 8.45 -8.46 0.34
CA ALA A 50 9.24 -9.15 -0.69
C ALA A 50 8.47 -10.28 -1.38
N ARG A 51 7.66 -11.04 -0.62
CA ARG A 51 6.80 -12.09 -1.20
C ARG A 51 5.65 -11.53 -2.04
N ALA A 52 5.19 -10.32 -1.77
CA ALA A 52 4.15 -9.65 -2.54
C ALA A 52 4.67 -9.05 -3.87
N LEU A 53 5.98 -8.79 -3.99
CA LEU A 53 6.57 -8.12 -5.15
C LEU A 53 6.21 -8.74 -6.51
N PRO A 54 6.17 -10.08 -6.70
CA PRO A 54 5.79 -10.66 -7.99
C PRO A 54 4.40 -10.21 -8.45
N GLU A 55 3.44 -10.06 -7.54
CA GLU A 55 2.08 -9.61 -7.84
C GLU A 55 1.98 -8.09 -8.00
N LEU A 56 2.81 -7.32 -7.29
CA LEU A 56 2.82 -5.85 -7.33
C LEU A 56 3.55 -5.31 -8.57
N THR A 57 4.62 -5.99 -8.99
CA THR A 57 5.51 -5.54 -10.07
C THR A 57 4.79 -5.21 -11.38
N PRO A 58 3.83 -6.02 -11.88
CA PRO A 58 3.12 -5.72 -13.12
C PRO A 58 2.37 -4.38 -13.12
N PHE A 59 1.99 -3.90 -11.94
CA PHE A 59 1.31 -2.60 -11.77
C PHE A 59 2.32 -1.47 -11.56
N VAL A 60 3.19 -1.61 -10.57
CA VAL A 60 4.09 -0.54 -10.12
C VAL A 60 5.21 -0.26 -11.12
N LEU A 61 5.67 -1.28 -11.85
CA LEU A 61 6.75 -1.17 -12.84
C LEU A 61 6.25 -1.26 -14.30
N SER A 62 4.96 -1.04 -14.54
CA SER A 62 4.35 -1.10 -15.87
C SER A 62 4.87 -0.05 -16.85
N SER A 63 5.48 1.01 -16.38
CA SER A 63 6.03 2.11 -17.18
C SER A 63 7.55 2.23 -17.05
N PRO A 64 8.25 2.81 -18.06
CA PRO A 64 9.67 3.14 -17.94
C PRO A 64 9.98 3.97 -16.70
N LEU A 65 11.21 3.86 -16.16
CA LEU A 65 11.62 4.57 -14.95
C LEU A 65 11.51 6.10 -15.04
N SER A 66 11.51 6.64 -16.25
CA SER A 66 11.40 8.09 -16.53
C SER A 66 9.97 8.61 -16.57
N GLN A 67 8.97 7.74 -16.49
CA GLN A 67 7.55 8.12 -16.59
C GLN A 67 6.75 7.53 -15.43
N PRO A 68 5.72 8.24 -14.91
CA PRO A 68 4.79 7.65 -13.96
C PRO A 68 4.07 6.45 -14.60
N PRO A 69 3.58 5.49 -13.79
CA PRO A 69 2.72 4.41 -14.29
C PRO A 69 1.53 4.98 -15.06
N VAL A 70 1.17 4.33 -16.15
CA VAL A 70 -0.06 4.64 -16.88
C VAL A 70 -1.23 4.19 -16.01
N ASP A 71 -2.29 5.01 -15.94
CA ASP A 71 -3.50 4.73 -15.15
C ASP A 71 -3.22 4.51 -13.65
N PHE A 72 -2.44 5.42 -13.08
CA PHE A 72 -2.15 5.48 -11.66
C PHE A 72 -2.76 6.72 -11.02
N THR A 73 -3.40 6.55 -9.88
CA THR A 73 -3.90 7.65 -9.05
C THR A 73 -3.44 7.49 -7.61
N HIS A 74 -2.91 8.56 -7.04
CA HIS A 74 -2.53 8.65 -5.64
C HIS A 74 -3.41 9.67 -4.92
N VAL A 75 -4.01 9.26 -3.81
CA VAL A 75 -4.93 10.08 -3.01
C VAL A 75 -4.51 10.03 -1.55
N ILE A 76 -4.41 11.20 -0.93
CA ILE A 76 -4.32 11.31 0.53
C ILE A 76 -5.65 11.92 1.00
N THR A 77 -6.38 11.16 1.80
CA THR A 77 -7.68 11.62 2.33
C THR A 77 -7.52 12.62 3.47
N SER A 78 -8.58 13.36 3.79
CA SER A 78 -8.59 14.33 4.89
C SER A 78 -8.33 13.68 6.26
N ASN A 79 -8.66 12.38 6.43
CA ASN A 79 -8.37 11.59 7.63
C ASN A 79 -7.02 10.85 7.57
N ARG A 80 -6.10 11.30 6.68
CA ARG A 80 -4.73 10.80 6.57
C ARG A 80 -4.64 9.31 6.20
N LEU A 81 -5.50 8.84 5.32
CA LEU A 81 -5.30 7.57 4.62
C LEU A 81 -4.57 7.85 3.31
N ASP A 82 -3.50 7.13 3.08
CA ASP A 82 -2.70 7.17 1.85
C ASP A 82 -3.09 5.99 0.98
N ILE A 83 -3.54 6.26 -0.25
CA ILE A 83 -4.12 5.26 -1.14
C ILE A 83 -3.58 5.42 -2.54
N GLY A 84 -2.99 4.35 -3.08
CA GLY A 84 -2.63 4.22 -4.48
C GLY A 84 -3.54 3.25 -5.20
N VAL A 85 -3.95 3.60 -6.42
CA VAL A 85 -4.77 2.77 -7.31
C VAL A 85 -4.07 2.67 -8.66
N TRP A 86 -3.84 1.47 -9.13
CA TRP A 86 -3.24 1.18 -10.44
C TRP A 86 -4.17 0.31 -11.26
N ALA A 87 -4.42 0.70 -12.50
CA ALA A 87 -5.09 -0.15 -13.48
C ALA A 87 -4.05 -0.84 -14.35
N SER A 88 -4.30 -2.10 -14.68
CA SER A 88 -3.50 -2.84 -15.65
C SER A 88 -4.27 -3.01 -16.97
N ALA A 89 -3.53 -3.23 -18.06
CA ALA A 89 -4.11 -3.39 -19.40
C ALA A 89 -5.03 -4.63 -19.53
N ASP A 90 -4.91 -5.59 -18.63
CA ASP A 90 -5.76 -6.78 -18.58
C ASP A 90 -7.06 -6.59 -17.77
N GLY A 91 -7.33 -5.35 -17.32
CA GLY A 91 -8.54 -4.97 -16.60
C GLY A 91 -8.48 -5.19 -15.08
N ARG A 92 -7.37 -5.68 -14.55
CA ARG A 92 -7.19 -5.80 -13.09
C ARG A 92 -6.82 -4.46 -12.47
N THR A 93 -7.18 -4.29 -11.20
CA THR A 93 -6.88 -3.09 -10.42
C THR A 93 -6.17 -3.46 -9.13
N LEU A 94 -5.00 -2.86 -8.91
CA LEU A 94 -4.30 -2.92 -7.63
C LEU A 94 -4.71 -1.71 -6.78
N VAL A 95 -5.08 -1.96 -5.54
CA VAL A 95 -5.25 -0.93 -4.50
C VAL A 95 -4.25 -1.20 -3.40
N MET A 96 -3.41 -0.20 -3.08
CA MET A 96 -2.55 -0.21 -1.90
C MET A 96 -2.96 0.93 -0.98
N ALA A 97 -3.20 0.62 0.29
CA ALA A 97 -3.69 1.62 1.24
C ALA A 97 -2.95 1.52 2.58
N SER A 98 -2.73 2.68 3.19
CA SER A 98 -2.08 2.83 4.49
C SER A 98 -2.82 3.83 5.38
N ASN A 99 -2.96 3.52 6.65
CA ASN A 99 -3.40 4.44 7.67
C ASN A 99 -2.19 5.09 8.35
N LEU A 100 -2.08 6.42 8.23
CA LEU A 100 -0.99 7.21 8.83
C LEU A 100 -1.29 7.61 10.29
N ASN A 101 -2.39 7.11 10.86
CA ASN A 101 -2.80 7.40 12.23
C ASN A 101 -2.57 6.19 13.12
N TYR A 102 -2.45 6.45 14.43
CA TYR A 102 -2.38 5.42 15.48
C TYR A 102 -3.77 5.06 16.05
N PHE A 103 -4.84 5.42 15.36
CA PHE A 103 -6.22 5.09 15.72
C PHE A 103 -6.96 4.51 14.51
N ALA A 104 -8.10 3.90 14.77
CA ALA A 104 -8.92 3.26 13.75
C ALA A 104 -9.43 4.26 12.70
N ALA A 105 -9.44 3.81 11.45
CA ALA A 105 -9.95 4.59 10.32
C ALA A 105 -10.54 3.65 9.26
N SER A 106 -11.38 4.18 8.39
CA SER A 106 -11.91 3.44 7.25
C SER A 106 -12.16 4.37 6.06
N VAL A 107 -12.24 3.77 4.88
CA VAL A 107 -12.60 4.44 3.64
C VAL A 107 -13.45 3.52 2.77
N SER A 108 -14.45 4.07 2.10
CA SER A 108 -15.27 3.33 1.16
C SER A 108 -14.48 3.01 -0.12
N LEU A 109 -14.55 1.76 -0.58
CA LEU A 109 -14.01 1.38 -1.89
C LEU A 109 -14.65 2.20 -3.03
N HIS A 110 -15.92 2.55 -2.89
CA HIS A 110 -16.58 3.42 -3.87
C HIS A 110 -15.92 4.80 -3.95
N GLU A 111 -15.58 5.42 -2.81
CA GLU A 111 -14.85 6.69 -2.79
C GLU A 111 -13.45 6.56 -3.39
N VAL A 112 -12.75 5.48 -3.08
CA VAL A 112 -11.41 5.18 -3.62
C VAL A 112 -11.46 5.08 -5.15
N PHE A 113 -12.38 4.31 -5.71
CA PHE A 113 -12.51 4.12 -7.14
C PHE A 113 -13.04 5.36 -7.86
N ALA A 114 -13.99 6.10 -7.24
CA ALA A 114 -14.47 7.36 -7.78
C ALA A 114 -13.36 8.42 -7.87
N ALA A 115 -12.53 8.54 -6.83
CA ALA A 115 -11.38 9.45 -6.82
C ALA A 115 -10.33 9.09 -7.88
N ALA A 116 -10.21 7.81 -8.21
CA ALA A 116 -9.31 7.31 -9.25
C ALA A 116 -9.92 7.38 -10.68
N ASN A 117 -11.12 7.92 -10.83
CA ASN A 117 -11.90 7.87 -12.09
C ASN A 117 -12.09 6.44 -12.64
N PHE A 118 -12.09 5.46 -11.75
CA PHE A 118 -12.17 4.05 -12.10
C PHE A 118 -13.64 3.64 -12.24
N GLN A 119 -14.14 3.61 -13.47
CA GLN A 119 -15.50 3.15 -13.77
C GLN A 119 -15.45 1.68 -14.19
N GLY A 120 -16.00 0.81 -13.34
CA GLY A 120 -16.29 -0.57 -13.77
C GLY A 120 -15.56 -1.71 -13.07
N ALA A 121 -14.80 -1.49 -12.01
CA ALA A 121 -14.34 -2.62 -11.21
C ALA A 121 -15.57 -3.25 -10.53
N ALA A 122 -15.88 -4.49 -10.89
CA ALA A 122 -16.79 -5.30 -10.10
C ALA A 122 -16.14 -5.50 -8.73
N LEU A 123 -16.59 -4.76 -7.72
CA LEU A 123 -16.11 -4.81 -6.32
C LEU A 123 -16.35 -6.19 -5.65
N VAL A 124 -16.61 -7.23 -6.45
CA VAL A 124 -17.17 -8.50 -6.00
C VAL A 124 -16.09 -9.51 -5.65
N SER A 125 -14.91 -9.43 -6.27
CA SER A 125 -13.82 -10.34 -5.93
C SER A 125 -12.49 -9.59 -5.80
N HIS A 126 -11.74 -9.91 -4.77
CA HIS A 126 -10.39 -9.42 -4.58
C HIS A 126 -9.50 -10.52 -3.99
N CYS A 127 -8.23 -10.46 -4.28
CA CYS A 127 -7.24 -11.25 -3.56
C CYS A 127 -6.35 -10.33 -2.72
N VAL A 128 -6.01 -10.79 -1.53
CA VAL A 128 -5.05 -10.11 -0.65
C VAL A 128 -3.66 -10.43 -1.16
N VAL A 129 -2.91 -9.40 -1.54
CA VAL A 129 -1.52 -9.53 -2.01
C VAL A 129 -0.54 -9.24 -0.88
N LEU A 130 -0.85 -8.24 -0.07
CA LEU A 130 -0.07 -7.89 1.11
C LEU A 130 -1.01 -7.71 2.30
N ASP A 131 -0.80 -8.52 3.34
CA ASP A 131 -1.47 -8.38 4.63
C ASP A 131 -0.55 -7.60 5.59
N GLY A 132 -0.87 -6.35 5.79
CA GLY A 132 -0.27 -5.45 6.78
C GLY A 132 -1.25 -5.08 7.90
N GLY A 133 -2.30 -5.89 8.10
CA GLY A 133 -3.32 -5.73 9.12
C GLY A 133 -4.59 -5.00 8.67
N ALA A 134 -4.54 -4.28 7.55
CA ALA A 134 -5.74 -3.67 6.97
C ALA A 134 -6.63 -4.74 6.31
N ARG A 135 -7.94 -4.56 6.38
CA ARG A 135 -8.92 -5.54 5.89
C ARG A 135 -9.99 -4.89 5.03
N ILE A 136 -10.54 -5.66 4.09
CA ILE A 136 -11.78 -5.29 3.40
C ILE A 136 -12.95 -5.94 4.14
N ILE A 137 -13.89 -5.12 4.60
CA ILE A 137 -15.13 -5.55 5.26
C ILE A 137 -16.32 -4.93 4.50
N GLY A 138 -17.06 -5.78 3.80
CA GLY A 138 -18.09 -5.29 2.87
C GLY A 138 -17.47 -4.44 1.76
N SER A 139 -17.87 -3.18 1.68
CA SER A 139 -17.36 -2.20 0.71
C SER A 139 -16.38 -1.19 1.32
N GLN A 140 -15.76 -1.51 2.45
CA GLN A 140 -14.82 -0.60 3.13
C GLN A 140 -13.45 -1.24 3.33
N ILE A 141 -12.40 -0.45 3.18
CA ILE A 141 -11.07 -0.75 3.72
C ILE A 141 -11.05 -0.23 5.16
N VAL A 142 -10.73 -1.12 6.10
CA VAL A 142 -10.77 -0.85 7.54
C VAL A 142 -9.39 -1.06 8.13
N PHE A 143 -8.99 -0.13 8.99
CA PHE A 143 -7.73 -0.12 9.72
C PHE A 143 -8.04 0.03 11.21
N ASP A 144 -7.44 -0.79 12.07
CA ASP A 144 -7.57 -0.65 13.52
C ASP A 144 -6.56 0.37 14.10
N SER A 145 -5.45 0.58 13.42
CA SER A 145 -4.35 1.47 13.82
C SER A 145 -3.47 1.81 12.62
N VAL A 146 -2.18 2.08 12.84
CA VAL A 146 -1.16 2.21 11.83
C VAL A 146 -0.95 0.87 11.12
N GLN A 147 -1.61 0.69 9.99
CA GLN A 147 -1.70 -0.54 9.22
C GLN A 147 -1.69 -0.24 7.72
N SER A 148 -1.42 -1.26 6.93
CA SER A 148 -1.47 -1.18 5.47
C SER A 148 -2.00 -2.47 4.86
N GLY A 149 -2.29 -2.44 3.56
CA GLY A 149 -2.67 -3.61 2.80
C GLY A 149 -2.59 -3.36 1.30
N ALA A 150 -2.55 -4.45 0.53
CA ALA A 150 -2.64 -4.42 -0.91
C ALA A 150 -3.59 -5.51 -1.41
N TRP A 151 -4.46 -5.15 -2.36
CA TRP A 151 -5.48 -6.02 -2.94
C TRP A 151 -5.54 -5.85 -4.44
N ILE A 152 -5.74 -6.96 -5.15
CA ILE A 152 -6.02 -6.96 -6.58
C ILE A 152 -7.48 -7.34 -6.80
N PHE A 153 -8.18 -6.50 -7.56
CA PHE A 153 -9.56 -6.67 -8.01
C PHE A 153 -9.58 -7.04 -9.49
N GLY A 154 -10.48 -7.97 -9.87
CA GLY A 154 -10.64 -8.40 -11.26
C GLY A 154 -11.75 -9.42 -11.45
#